data_8747b739cb55e44a732a63add432c2f2
#
_entry.id   8747b739cb55e44a732a63add432c2f2
#
_cell.length_a   1.000
_cell.length_b   1.000
_cell.length_c   1.000
_cell.angle_alpha   90.00
_cell.angle_beta   90.00
_cell.angle_gamma   90.00
#
_symmetry.space_group_name_H-M   'P 1'
#
loop_
_entity.id
_entity.type
_entity.pdbx_description
1 polymer ?
#
loop_
_entity_poly.entity_id
_entity_poly.type
_entity_poly.pdbx_seq_one_letter_code
_entity_poly.pdbx_strand_id
1 'polypeptide(L)'
;MNLAILNTQQQEQKTIEEMKKYTDLFREEKSLDQTAVIELKNTDRDGYFIHREDDRYVVEYGCLPDMCRALLLLSGMEHQVKQEIGEKCIFSDFGIMLDLSRNAVLKTDTIRQMICYAACLGYKFVGLYMEDTFFVEEEPYFG
;
A
#
# COMPACT_ATOMS: atom_id res chain seq x y z
N MET A 1 -3.51 2.70 -16.87
CA MET A 1 -4.79 1.94 -16.76
C MET A 1 -5.65 2.60 -15.71
N ASN A 2 -6.88 2.95 -16.03
CA ASN A 2 -7.83 3.45 -15.05
C ASN A 2 -8.37 2.26 -14.25
N LEU A 3 -8.31 2.33 -12.91
CA LEU A 3 -8.80 1.29 -12.02
C LEU A 3 -10.11 1.76 -11.36
N ALA A 4 -11.21 1.06 -11.62
CA ALA A 4 -12.45 1.23 -10.87
C ALA A 4 -12.50 0.18 -9.75
N ILE A 5 -12.37 0.62 -8.51
CA ILE A 5 -12.34 -0.27 -7.35
C ILE A 5 -13.73 -0.30 -6.72
N LEU A 6 -14.30 -1.49 -6.59
CA LEU A 6 -15.65 -1.75 -6.08
C LEU A 6 -15.59 -2.25 -4.63
N ASN A 7 -16.71 -2.06 -3.90
CA ASN A 7 -16.98 -2.64 -2.57
C ASN A 7 -15.90 -2.37 -1.51
N THR A 8 -15.36 -1.15 -1.51
CA THR A 8 -14.33 -0.78 -0.55
C THR A 8 -14.89 -0.45 0.83
N GLN A 9 -14.25 -0.98 1.87
CA GLN A 9 -14.46 -0.56 3.26
C GLN A 9 -13.82 0.82 3.50
N GLN A 10 -14.24 1.50 4.56
CA GLN A 10 -13.74 2.85 4.88
C GLN A 10 -12.21 2.93 4.99
N GLN A 11 -11.57 1.92 5.57
CA GLN A 11 -10.13 1.87 5.75
C GLN A 11 -9.38 1.65 4.42
N GLU A 12 -9.92 0.81 3.55
CA GLU A 12 -9.42 0.60 2.19
C GLU A 12 -9.48 1.88 1.37
N GLN A 13 -10.63 2.59 1.42
CA GLN A 13 -10.80 3.87 0.72
C GLN A 13 -9.75 4.89 1.13
N LYS A 14 -9.54 5.10 2.44
CA LYS A 14 -8.51 6.01 2.95
C LYS A 14 -7.11 5.61 2.48
N THR A 15 -6.80 4.32 2.51
CA THR A 15 -5.50 3.82 2.05
C THR A 15 -5.29 4.10 0.56
N ILE A 16 -6.29 3.84 -0.27
CA ILE A 16 -6.25 4.10 -1.71
C ILE A 16 -6.11 5.60 -2.01
N GLU A 17 -6.81 6.46 -1.27
CA GLU A 17 -6.69 7.92 -1.39
C GLU A 17 -5.27 8.40 -1.07
N GLU A 18 -4.68 7.91 0.02
CA GLU A 18 -3.28 8.22 0.37
C GLU A 18 -2.30 7.70 -0.67
N MET A 19 -2.50 6.48 -1.20
CA MET A 19 -1.69 5.95 -2.30
C MET A 19 -1.78 6.85 -3.54
N LYS A 20 -2.98 7.28 -3.96
CA LYS A 20 -3.18 8.20 -5.09
C LYS A 20 -2.49 9.55 -4.88
N LYS A 21 -2.47 10.04 -3.65
CA LYS A 21 -1.89 11.34 -3.30
C LYS A 21 -0.35 11.31 -3.28
N TYR A 22 0.23 10.26 -2.74
CA TYR A 22 1.66 10.18 -2.45
C TYR A 22 2.47 9.27 -3.39
N THR A 23 1.80 8.54 -4.27
CA THR A 23 2.46 7.71 -5.28
C THR A 23 1.93 8.04 -6.67
N ASP A 24 2.77 7.86 -7.68
CA ASP A 24 2.36 8.03 -9.09
C ASP A 24 1.63 6.79 -9.65
N LEU A 25 1.35 5.80 -8.82
CA LEU A 25 0.87 4.48 -9.20
C LEU A 25 -0.52 4.46 -9.82
N PHE A 26 -1.32 5.50 -9.59
CA PHE A 26 -2.70 5.61 -10.07
C PHE A 26 -2.92 6.89 -10.87
N ARG A 27 -1.86 7.48 -11.45
CA ARG A 27 -2.04 8.64 -12.35
C ARG A 27 -2.84 8.20 -13.56
N GLU A 28 -3.95 8.87 -13.81
CA GLU A 28 -4.74 8.72 -15.00
C GLU A 28 -3.87 9.07 -16.22
N GLU A 29 -3.40 8.07 -16.92
CA GLU A 29 -2.92 8.30 -18.30
C GLU A 29 -4.14 8.62 -19.15
N LYS A 30 -4.14 9.82 -19.72
CA LYS A 30 -5.24 10.41 -20.50
C LYS A 30 -5.62 9.64 -21.78
N SER A 31 -5.09 8.45 -22.04
CA SER A 31 -5.17 7.80 -23.36
C SER A 31 -5.69 6.36 -23.37
N LEU A 32 -6.25 5.79 -22.30
CA LEU A 32 -6.71 4.40 -22.33
C LEU A 32 -8.22 4.29 -22.14
N ASP A 33 -8.87 3.86 -23.22
CA ASP A 33 -10.32 3.57 -23.32
C ASP A 33 -10.78 2.38 -22.45
N GLN A 34 -9.90 1.77 -21.64
CA GLN A 34 -10.25 0.61 -20.84
C GLN A 34 -10.02 0.86 -19.34
N THR A 35 -11.11 0.82 -18.59
CA THR A 35 -11.12 0.82 -17.14
C THR A 35 -11.20 -0.62 -16.65
N ALA A 36 -10.19 -1.07 -15.90
CA ALA A 36 -10.27 -2.37 -15.22
C ALA A 36 -11.09 -2.23 -13.94
N VAL A 37 -12.05 -3.11 -13.77
CA VAL A 37 -12.86 -3.22 -12.55
C VAL A 37 -12.14 -4.13 -11.57
N ILE A 38 -11.98 -3.70 -10.32
CA ILE A 38 -11.34 -4.46 -9.25
C ILE A 38 -12.32 -4.60 -8.09
N GLU A 39 -12.51 -5.84 -7.66
CA GLU A 39 -13.21 -6.17 -6.41
C GLU A 39 -12.19 -6.54 -5.34
N LEU A 40 -12.26 -5.88 -4.17
CA LEU A 40 -11.40 -6.17 -3.03
C LEU A 40 -12.10 -7.12 -2.06
N LYS A 41 -11.40 -8.17 -1.62
CA LYS A 41 -11.88 -9.14 -0.62
C LYS A 41 -10.83 -9.30 0.49
N ASN A 42 -11.09 -8.75 1.67
CA ASN A 42 -10.28 -9.04 2.84
C ASN A 42 -10.57 -10.47 3.32
N THR A 43 -9.52 -11.26 3.54
CA THR A 43 -9.57 -12.67 3.92
C THR A 43 -8.54 -12.96 5.02
N ASP A 44 -8.54 -14.18 5.56
CA ASP A 44 -7.51 -14.65 6.50
C ASP A 44 -6.24 -15.14 5.76
N ARG A 45 -6.07 -14.78 4.50
CA ARG A 45 -4.92 -15.18 3.68
C ARG A 45 -3.65 -14.47 4.16
N ASP A 46 -2.55 -15.20 4.14
CA ASP A 46 -1.22 -14.65 4.31
C ASP A 46 -0.67 -14.22 2.94
N GLY A 47 -0.61 -12.89 2.72
CA GLY A 47 -0.29 -12.30 1.42
C GLY A 47 -1.52 -11.96 0.58
N TYR A 48 -1.41 -12.01 -0.72
CA TYR A 48 -2.51 -11.69 -1.63
C TYR A 48 -2.65 -12.71 -2.76
N PHE A 49 -3.84 -12.71 -3.40
CA PHE A 49 -4.14 -13.50 -4.59
C PHE A 49 -5.02 -12.68 -5.54
N ILE A 50 -4.62 -12.63 -6.79
CA ILE A 50 -5.33 -11.94 -7.87
C ILE A 50 -5.80 -12.98 -8.86
N HIS A 51 -7.08 -12.96 -9.16
CA HIS A 51 -7.65 -13.80 -10.22
C HIS A 51 -8.71 -13.01 -11.00
N ARG A 52 -9.11 -13.54 -12.14
CA ARG A 52 -10.13 -12.90 -12.98
C ARG A 52 -11.45 -13.66 -12.85
N GLU A 53 -12.51 -12.91 -12.56
CA GLU A 53 -13.89 -13.38 -12.62
C GLU A 53 -14.65 -12.53 -13.65
N ASP A 54 -15.10 -13.16 -14.72
CA ASP A 54 -15.77 -12.51 -15.85
C ASP A 54 -14.94 -11.32 -16.42
N ASP A 55 -15.42 -10.09 -16.21
CA ASP A 55 -14.83 -8.85 -16.70
C ASP A 55 -14.08 -8.04 -15.63
N ARG A 56 -13.94 -8.59 -14.41
CA ARG A 56 -13.30 -7.96 -13.26
C ARG A 56 -12.12 -8.75 -12.72
N TYR A 57 -11.23 -8.06 -12.03
CA TYR A 57 -10.19 -8.66 -11.19
C TYR A 57 -10.69 -8.75 -9.76
N VAL A 58 -10.52 -9.90 -9.14
CA VAL A 58 -10.74 -10.10 -7.71
C VAL A 58 -9.38 -10.12 -7.02
N VAL A 59 -9.22 -9.27 -6.01
CA VAL A 59 -8.01 -9.20 -5.17
C VAL A 59 -8.37 -9.66 -3.77
N GLU A 60 -7.98 -10.87 -3.43
CA GLU A 60 -8.02 -11.37 -2.06
C GLU A 60 -6.74 -10.98 -1.34
N TYR A 61 -6.84 -10.47 -0.11
CA TYR A 61 -5.68 -10.01 0.66
C TYR A 61 -5.88 -10.21 2.16
N GLY A 62 -4.78 -10.39 2.90
CA GLY A 62 -4.80 -10.57 4.34
C GLY A 62 -4.70 -9.28 5.14
N CYS A 63 -3.91 -8.33 4.66
CA CYS A 63 -3.73 -7.03 5.32
C CYS A 63 -3.57 -5.90 4.29
N LEU A 64 -3.67 -4.64 4.74
CA LEU A 64 -3.61 -3.49 3.83
C LEU A 64 -2.31 -3.41 3.00
N PRO A 65 -1.11 -3.72 3.50
CA PRO A 65 0.09 -3.80 2.67
C PRO A 65 -0.01 -4.84 1.56
N ASP A 66 -0.65 -5.99 1.80
CA ASP A 66 -0.87 -7.00 0.76
C ASP A 66 -1.80 -6.49 -0.34
N MET A 67 -2.87 -5.76 0.05
CA MET A 67 -3.75 -5.06 -0.90
C MET A 67 -2.96 -4.02 -1.72
N CYS A 68 -2.16 -3.17 -1.07
CA CYS A 68 -1.34 -2.16 -1.74
C CYS A 68 -0.37 -2.80 -2.75
N ARG A 69 0.27 -3.89 -2.38
CA ARG A 69 1.17 -4.66 -3.24
C ARG A 69 0.44 -5.23 -4.46
N ALA A 70 -0.74 -5.83 -4.26
CA ALA A 70 -1.56 -6.36 -5.34
C ALA A 70 -2.01 -5.26 -6.31
N LEU A 71 -2.46 -4.11 -5.79
CA LEU A 71 -2.87 -2.97 -6.60
C LEU A 71 -1.70 -2.37 -7.40
N LEU A 72 -0.49 -2.30 -6.81
CA LEU A 72 0.73 -1.91 -7.53
C LEU A 72 0.97 -2.82 -8.73
N LEU A 73 0.91 -4.13 -8.55
CA LEU A 73 1.11 -5.07 -9.64
C LEU A 73 0.07 -4.91 -10.75
N LEU A 74 -1.21 -4.81 -10.38
CA LEU A 74 -2.29 -4.59 -11.36
C LEU A 74 -2.10 -3.28 -12.13
N SER A 75 -1.64 -2.21 -11.48
CA SER A 75 -1.39 -0.92 -12.15
C SER A 75 -0.25 -0.97 -13.17
N GLY A 76 0.74 -1.84 -12.95
CA GLY A 76 1.89 -2.03 -13.85
C GLY A 76 1.67 -3.08 -14.94
N MET A 77 0.57 -3.83 -14.89
CA MET A 77 0.28 -4.85 -15.88
C MET A 77 -0.53 -4.29 -17.05
N GLU A 78 0.02 -4.31 -18.25
CA GLU A 78 -0.71 -4.03 -19.48
C GLU A 78 -1.75 -5.14 -19.73
N HIS A 79 -3.03 -4.88 -19.48
CA HIS A 79 -4.25 -5.60 -19.92
C HIS A 79 -4.27 -7.15 -19.97
N GLN A 80 -3.26 -7.87 -19.53
CA GLN A 80 -3.15 -9.31 -19.72
C GLN A 80 -2.73 -10.08 -18.47
N VAL A 81 -3.44 -9.92 -17.36
CA VAL A 81 -3.39 -11.00 -16.36
C VAL A 81 -4.18 -12.17 -16.92
N LYS A 82 -3.52 -12.98 -17.75
CA LYS A 82 -4.07 -14.24 -18.27
C LYS A 82 -4.02 -15.38 -17.26
N GLN A 83 -3.37 -15.16 -16.11
CA GLN A 83 -3.11 -16.17 -15.10
C GLN A 83 -3.40 -15.61 -13.71
N GLU A 84 -3.72 -16.49 -12.80
CA GLU A 84 -3.79 -16.21 -11.37
C GLU A 84 -2.41 -15.81 -10.86
N ILE A 85 -2.35 -14.78 -10.01
CA ILE A 85 -1.12 -14.29 -9.40
C ILE A 85 -1.32 -14.24 -7.90
N GLY A 86 -0.40 -14.84 -7.16
CA GLY A 86 -0.40 -14.76 -5.70
C GLY A 86 1.00 -14.68 -5.15
N GLU A 87 1.15 -13.91 -4.08
CA GLU A 87 2.35 -13.88 -3.25
C GLU A 87 1.97 -14.19 -1.81
N LYS A 88 2.76 -15.03 -1.18
CA LYS A 88 2.68 -15.29 0.25
C LYS A 88 3.80 -14.54 0.95
N CYS A 89 3.49 -13.86 2.06
CA CYS A 89 4.51 -13.24 2.88
C CYS A 89 5.32 -14.33 3.60
N ILE A 90 6.65 -14.34 3.38
CA ILE A 90 7.56 -15.30 4.03
C ILE A 90 7.84 -14.90 5.48
N PHE A 91 7.85 -13.59 5.76
CA PHE A 91 8.11 -13.04 7.08
C PHE A 91 6.83 -12.46 7.67
N SER A 92 6.52 -12.82 8.93
CA SER A 92 5.40 -12.22 9.69
C SER A 92 5.62 -10.73 9.92
N ASP A 93 6.87 -10.35 10.20
CA ASP A 93 7.29 -9.00 10.56
C ASP A 93 8.38 -8.54 9.60
N PHE A 94 7.98 -7.84 8.56
CA PHE A 94 8.88 -7.28 7.56
C PHE A 94 8.63 -5.78 7.43
N GLY A 95 9.63 -4.98 7.78
CA GLY A 95 9.49 -3.53 7.82
C GLY A 95 10.78 -2.78 7.59
N ILE A 96 10.67 -1.46 7.59
CA ILE A 96 11.81 -0.53 7.52
C ILE A 96 11.81 0.39 8.72
N MET A 97 12.98 0.92 9.06
CA MET A 97 13.15 1.93 10.08
C MET A 97 13.69 3.23 9.44
N LEU A 98 13.05 4.35 9.75
CA LEU A 98 13.46 5.67 9.33
C LEU A 98 14.04 6.42 10.52
N ASP A 99 15.28 6.90 10.39
CA ASP A 99 15.93 7.75 11.40
C ASP A 99 15.45 9.19 11.24
N LEU A 100 14.79 9.73 12.26
CA LEU A 100 14.30 11.11 12.33
C LEU A 100 15.06 11.96 13.35
N SER A 101 16.13 11.42 13.96
CA SER A 101 16.87 12.07 15.04
C SER A 101 18.20 12.71 14.61
N ARG A 102 18.72 12.32 13.42
CA ARG A 102 20.04 12.75 12.95
C ARG A 102 19.99 13.75 11.80
N ASN A 103 21.09 13.89 11.05
CA ASN A 103 21.33 14.99 10.11
C ASN A 103 20.38 15.10 8.91
N ALA A 104 19.50 14.16 8.67
CA ALA A 104 18.63 14.11 7.50
C ALA A 104 17.16 13.87 7.87
N VAL A 105 16.62 14.68 8.80
CA VAL A 105 15.20 14.58 9.18
C VAL A 105 14.31 14.86 7.99
N LEU A 106 13.49 13.87 7.67
CA LEU A 106 12.57 13.94 6.53
C LEU A 106 11.39 14.85 6.82
N LYS A 107 10.91 15.56 5.80
CA LYS A 107 9.66 16.31 5.88
C LYS A 107 8.48 15.31 6.03
N THR A 108 7.43 15.74 6.72
CA THR A 108 6.24 14.91 6.96
C THR A 108 5.66 14.30 5.68
N ASP A 109 5.57 15.08 4.59
CA ASP A 109 5.05 14.57 3.32
C ASP A 109 5.98 13.52 2.68
N THR A 110 7.31 13.67 2.86
CA THR A 110 8.27 12.65 2.42
C THR A 110 8.11 11.35 3.20
N ILE A 111 7.89 11.44 4.53
CA ILE A 111 7.62 10.26 5.37
C ILE A 111 6.34 9.56 4.92
N ARG A 112 5.25 10.30 4.69
CA ARG A 112 3.99 9.76 4.17
C ARG A 112 4.19 9.06 2.83
N GLN A 113 4.92 9.68 1.91
CA GLN A 113 5.28 9.09 0.63
C GLN A 113 6.06 7.78 0.80
N MET A 114 7.06 7.76 1.68
CA MET A 114 7.84 6.55 1.97
C MET A 114 6.98 5.44 2.58
N ILE A 115 6.03 5.77 3.47
CA ILE A 115 5.08 4.80 4.03
C ILE A 115 4.22 4.20 2.92
N CYS A 116 3.71 5.01 2.00
CA CYS A 116 2.92 4.53 0.86
C CYS A 116 3.74 3.60 -0.05
N TYR A 117 4.98 3.96 -0.38
CA TYR A 117 5.86 3.09 -1.17
C TYR A 117 6.21 1.80 -0.42
N ALA A 118 6.48 1.87 0.88
CA ALA A 118 6.74 0.71 1.70
C ALA A 118 5.56 -0.27 1.69
N ALA A 119 4.32 0.24 1.86
CA ALA A 119 3.11 -0.56 1.74
C ALA A 119 2.97 -1.22 0.36
N CYS A 120 3.24 -0.47 -0.73
CA CYS A 120 3.23 -1.00 -2.09
C CYS A 120 4.29 -2.08 -2.34
N LEU A 121 5.37 -2.08 -1.58
CA LEU A 121 6.41 -3.10 -1.60
C LEU A 121 6.12 -4.28 -0.66
N GLY A 122 5.01 -4.24 0.08
CA GLY A 122 4.58 -5.31 0.98
C GLY A 122 5.17 -5.23 2.38
N TYR A 123 5.80 -4.12 2.77
CA TYR A 123 6.28 -3.92 4.14
C TYR A 123 5.11 -3.81 5.11
N LYS A 124 5.18 -4.54 6.22
CA LYS A 124 4.11 -4.63 7.22
C LYS A 124 4.14 -3.51 8.25
N PHE A 125 5.32 -2.90 8.48
CA PHE A 125 5.48 -1.78 9.41
C PHE A 125 6.58 -0.82 8.97
N VAL A 126 6.49 0.41 9.49
CA VAL A 126 7.54 1.43 9.40
C VAL A 126 7.84 1.90 10.81
N GLY A 127 9.05 1.67 11.28
CA GLY A 127 9.57 2.22 12.53
C GLY A 127 10.09 3.64 12.33
N LEU A 128 9.82 4.53 13.28
CA LEU A 128 10.39 5.87 13.32
C LEU A 128 11.35 5.95 14.51
N TYR A 129 12.64 6.11 14.22
CA TYR A 129 13.66 6.27 15.25
C TYR A 129 13.84 7.74 15.56
N MET A 130 13.55 8.16 16.80
CA MET A 130 13.47 9.56 17.18
C MET A 130 14.38 9.97 18.35
N GLU A 131 15.18 9.07 18.93
CA GLU A 131 16.02 9.33 20.11
C GLU A 131 15.31 10.25 21.14
N ASP A 132 15.97 11.33 21.53
CA ASP A 132 15.51 12.37 22.47
C ASP A 132 14.78 13.56 21.81
N THR A 133 14.36 13.41 20.55
CA THR A 133 13.60 14.45 19.83
C THR A 133 12.09 14.35 20.03
N PHE A 134 11.66 13.44 20.90
CA PHE A 134 10.26 13.12 21.16
C PHE A 134 9.90 13.53 22.58
N PHE A 135 8.89 14.39 22.74
CA PHE A 135 8.39 14.85 24.03
C PHE A 135 7.12 14.09 24.42
N VAL A 136 7.09 13.57 25.65
CA VAL A 136 5.91 12.94 26.25
C VAL A 136 5.49 13.78 27.45
N GLU A 137 4.30 14.37 27.41
CA GLU A 137 3.82 15.33 28.40
C GLU A 137 3.75 14.73 29.83
N GLU A 138 3.37 13.45 29.94
CA GLU A 138 3.29 12.73 31.22
C GLU A 138 4.65 12.22 31.72
N GLU A 139 5.70 12.28 30.89
CA GLU A 139 7.04 11.76 31.20
C GLU A 139 8.10 12.82 30.94
N PRO A 140 8.21 13.85 31.83
CA PRO A 140 9.04 15.05 31.57
C PRO A 140 10.55 14.79 31.51
N TYR A 141 10.98 13.58 31.86
CA TYR A 141 12.40 13.15 31.77
C TYR A 141 12.68 12.34 30.51
N PHE A 142 11.68 12.15 29.67
CA PHE A 142 11.80 11.44 28.42
C PHE A 142 11.92 12.44 27.26
N GLY A 143 13.15 12.69 26.81
CA GLY A 143 13.43 13.61 25.71
C GLY A 143 14.28 14.79 26.07
#